data_0aa6dce9f9f2f398b68e8f7a2a27ac31
#
_entry.id   0aa6dce9f9f2f398b68e8f7a2a27ac31
#
_cell.length_a   1.000
_cell.length_b   1.000
_cell.length_c   1.000
_cell.angle_alpha   90.00
_cell.angle_beta   90.00
_cell.angle_gamma   90.00
#
_symmetry.space_group_name_H-M   'P 1'
#
loop_
_entity.id
_entity.type
_entity.pdbx_description
1 polymer ?
#
loop_
_entity_poly.entity_id
_entity_poly.type
_entity_poly.pdbx_seq_one_letter_code
_entity_poly.pdbx_strand_id
1 'polypeptide(L)'
;MSYTDDSTFLLAIDPGANGGFAYKGGATIFCGKNDELAQLTINRETIIVVEKVPPYVGKFIPSSAAFKLGYSYGNIVGRFCNYKTYLITPQVWQAYLNIGTKGEQTTTQWKNKLKDEAIKLFPDQRRITLATADAYLLLHYAIKNKLS
;
A
#
# COMPACT_ATOMS: atom_id res chain seq x y z
N MET A 1 3.77 14.91 11.59
CA MET A 1 2.97 14.02 12.45
C MET A 1 3.86 12.87 12.89
N SER A 2 4.03 12.68 14.17
CA SER A 2 4.85 11.59 14.69
C SER A 2 3.99 10.34 14.86
N TYR A 3 4.37 9.23 14.23
CA TYR A 3 3.76 7.92 14.43
C TYR A 3 4.49 7.22 15.58
N THR A 4 4.29 7.70 16.79
CA THR A 4 5.07 7.30 17.98
C THR A 4 4.53 6.10 18.75
N ASP A 5 3.49 5.45 18.27
CA ASP A 5 3.03 4.20 18.90
C ASP A 5 3.99 3.06 18.52
N ASP A 6 4.88 2.73 19.44
CA ASP A 6 5.93 1.73 19.25
C ASP A 6 5.42 0.28 19.36
N SER A 7 4.13 0.09 19.66
CA SER A 7 3.58 -1.24 19.96
C SER A 7 3.09 -2.01 18.74
N THR A 8 2.96 -1.36 17.57
CA THR A 8 2.36 -1.99 16.39
C THR A 8 3.37 -2.25 15.28
N PHE A 9 3.19 -3.40 14.62
CA PHE A 9 3.94 -3.80 13.43
C PHE A 9 2.95 -3.92 12.27
N LEU A 10 3.13 -3.10 11.25
CA LEU A 10 2.24 -3.01 10.09
C LEU A 10 3.04 -3.12 8.80
N LEU A 11 2.54 -3.92 7.87
CA LEU A 11 3.09 -4.01 6.51
C LEU A 11 1.96 -3.74 5.52
N ALA A 12 2.02 -2.58 4.87
CA ALA A 12 1.07 -2.18 3.85
C ALA A 12 1.65 -2.47 2.46
N ILE A 13 0.87 -3.09 1.59
CA ILE A 13 1.33 -3.55 0.27
C ILE A 13 0.36 -3.09 -0.81
N ASP A 14 0.90 -2.38 -1.81
CA ASP A 14 0.25 -2.11 -3.08
C ASP A 14 0.68 -3.18 -4.09
N PRO A 15 -0.20 -4.13 -4.47
CA PRO A 15 0.18 -5.23 -5.35
C PRO A 15 0.51 -4.78 -6.77
N GLY A 16 1.26 -5.62 -7.48
CA GLY A 16 1.60 -5.40 -8.88
C GLY A 16 3.10 -5.24 -9.10
N ALA A 17 3.52 -5.35 -10.36
CA ALA A 17 4.93 -5.25 -10.73
C ALA A 17 5.51 -3.86 -10.46
N ASN A 18 4.68 -2.82 -10.54
CA ASN A 18 5.07 -1.43 -10.30
C ASN A 18 4.61 -0.93 -8.92
N GLY A 19 4.14 -1.82 -8.06
CA GLY A 19 3.74 -1.49 -6.71
C GLY A 19 4.89 -1.60 -5.71
N GLY A 20 4.59 -1.32 -4.46
CA GLY A 20 5.55 -1.36 -3.38
C GLY A 20 4.92 -1.64 -2.04
N PHE A 21 5.75 -1.62 -1.03
CA PHE A 21 5.31 -1.79 0.35
C PHE A 21 5.85 -0.69 1.25
N ALA A 22 5.15 -0.46 2.34
CA ALA A 22 5.60 0.39 3.45
C ALA A 22 5.44 -0.40 4.76
N TYR A 23 6.49 -0.45 5.54
CA TYR A 23 6.54 -1.20 6.79
C TYR A 23 6.72 -0.24 7.96
N LYS A 24 5.96 -0.48 9.02
CA LYS A 24 6.17 0.14 10.32
C LYS A 24 6.48 -0.95 11.35
N GLY A 25 7.67 -0.87 11.94
CA GLY A 25 8.07 -1.75 13.04
C GLY A 25 8.51 -0.90 14.22
N GLY A 26 7.67 -0.77 15.24
CA GLY A 26 7.90 0.19 16.31
C GLY A 26 7.95 1.62 15.76
N ALA A 27 9.00 2.36 16.10
CA ALA A 27 9.23 3.73 15.60
C ALA A 27 9.86 3.77 14.20
N THR A 28 10.28 2.63 13.65
CA THR A 28 10.95 2.55 12.35
C THR A 28 9.94 2.42 11.23
N ILE A 29 10.04 3.28 10.21
CA ILE A 29 9.24 3.18 8.98
C ILE A 29 10.19 3.13 7.80
N PHE A 30 9.99 2.18 6.89
CA PHE A 30 10.73 2.08 5.64
C PHE A 30 9.87 1.48 4.53
N CYS A 31 10.35 1.56 3.31
CA CYS A 31 9.63 1.10 2.14
C CYS A 31 10.54 0.37 1.17
N GLY A 32 9.92 -0.27 0.20
CA GLY A 32 10.61 -0.88 -0.93
C GLY A 32 9.63 -1.23 -2.05
N LYS A 33 10.18 -1.72 -3.15
CA LYS A 33 9.39 -2.28 -4.23
C LYS A 33 8.99 -3.72 -3.90
N ASN A 34 7.97 -4.23 -4.54
CA ASN A 34 7.43 -5.58 -4.25
C ASN A 34 8.44 -6.71 -4.50
N ASP A 35 9.40 -6.54 -5.39
CA ASP A 35 10.48 -7.50 -5.58
C ASP A 35 11.41 -7.63 -4.36
N GLU A 36 11.48 -6.61 -3.52
CA GLU A 36 12.24 -6.61 -2.27
C GLU A 36 11.51 -7.34 -1.12
N LEU A 37 10.22 -7.65 -1.24
CA LEU A 37 9.44 -8.34 -0.20
C LEU A 37 10.04 -9.70 0.18
N ALA A 38 10.66 -10.39 -0.78
CA ALA A 38 11.26 -11.69 -0.54
C ALA A 38 12.38 -11.68 0.50
N GLN A 39 13.04 -10.54 0.67
CA GLN A 39 14.17 -10.35 1.58
C GLN A 39 13.74 -9.74 2.93
N LEU A 40 12.47 -9.40 3.06
CA LEU A 40 11.96 -8.73 4.24
C LEU A 40 11.72 -9.74 5.37
N THR A 41 12.36 -9.49 6.52
CA THR A 41 12.09 -10.22 7.76
C THR A 41 11.17 -9.37 8.63
N ILE A 42 10.02 -9.94 8.99
CA ILE A 42 9.01 -9.24 9.78
C ILE A 42 8.66 -10.00 11.06
N ASN A 43 8.19 -9.25 12.05
CA ASN A 43 7.73 -9.80 13.31
C ASN A 43 6.46 -10.66 13.08
N ARG A 44 6.30 -11.74 13.85
CA ARG A 44 5.12 -12.62 13.77
C ARG A 44 3.80 -11.93 14.07
N GLU A 45 3.84 -10.86 14.85
CA GLU A 45 2.66 -10.07 15.21
C GLU A 45 2.34 -8.98 14.18
N THR A 46 3.07 -8.93 13.08
CA THR A 46 2.82 -7.95 12.02
C THR A 46 1.43 -8.15 11.42
N ILE A 47 0.70 -7.06 11.35
CA ILE A 47 -0.57 -6.99 10.62
C ILE A 47 -0.27 -6.65 9.16
N ILE A 48 -0.78 -7.46 8.25
CA ILE A 48 -0.62 -7.24 6.81
C ILE A 48 -1.84 -6.50 6.29
N VAL A 49 -1.59 -5.42 5.55
CA VAL A 49 -2.65 -4.63 4.92
C VAL A 49 -2.36 -4.58 3.43
N VAL A 50 -3.21 -5.19 2.64
CA VAL A 50 -3.02 -5.28 1.18
C VAL A 50 -4.12 -4.52 0.48
N GLU A 51 -3.75 -3.69 -0.50
CA GLU A 51 -4.75 -3.09 -1.37
C GLU A 51 -5.47 -4.19 -2.13
N LYS A 52 -6.79 -4.24 -1.98
CA LYS A 52 -7.61 -5.26 -2.61
C LYS A 52 -7.71 -5.01 -4.11
N VAL A 53 -7.27 -5.98 -4.89
CA VAL A 53 -7.44 -5.98 -6.35
C VAL A 53 -8.83 -6.50 -6.68
N PRO A 54 -9.66 -5.75 -7.42
CA PRO A 54 -10.99 -6.22 -7.83
C PRO A 54 -10.88 -7.35 -8.86
N PRO A 55 -11.91 -8.23 -8.95
CA PRO A 55 -11.90 -9.32 -9.91
C PRO A 55 -11.99 -8.85 -11.37
N TYR A 56 -12.43 -7.62 -11.58
CA TYR A 56 -12.52 -6.99 -12.90
C TYR A 56 -11.65 -5.74 -12.95
N VAL A 57 -10.69 -5.76 -13.85
CA VAL A 57 -9.72 -4.66 -14.02
C VAL A 57 -10.03 -3.92 -15.32
N GLY A 58 -11.05 -3.08 -15.30
CA GLY A 58 -11.37 -2.15 -16.40
C GLY A 58 -11.51 -2.78 -17.80
N LYS A 59 -12.26 -2.14 -18.67
CA LYS A 59 -12.56 -2.65 -20.03
C LYS A 59 -11.38 -2.59 -21.00
N PHE A 60 -10.37 -1.78 -20.70
CA PHE A 60 -9.28 -1.48 -21.62
C PHE A 60 -7.91 -1.99 -21.17
N ILE A 61 -7.87 -2.80 -20.13
CA ILE A 61 -6.63 -3.41 -19.66
C ILE A 61 -6.43 -4.72 -20.42
N PRO A 62 -5.27 -4.93 -21.08
CA PRO A 62 -4.98 -6.20 -21.73
C PRO A 62 -5.09 -7.36 -20.74
N SER A 63 -5.61 -8.49 -21.20
CA SER A 63 -5.80 -9.69 -20.37
C SER A 63 -4.48 -10.17 -19.74
N SER A 64 -3.36 -10.01 -20.45
CA SER A 64 -2.04 -10.33 -19.92
C SER A 64 -1.65 -9.46 -18.73
N ALA A 65 -1.99 -8.17 -18.75
CA ALA A 65 -1.74 -7.26 -17.64
C ALA A 65 -2.65 -7.60 -16.44
N ALA A 66 -3.91 -7.89 -16.68
CA ALA A 66 -4.85 -8.33 -15.64
C ALA A 66 -4.38 -9.64 -14.99
N PHE A 67 -3.92 -10.60 -15.79
CA PHE A 67 -3.37 -11.87 -15.29
C PHE A 67 -2.15 -11.62 -14.38
N LYS A 68 -1.20 -10.80 -14.83
CA LYS A 68 0.01 -10.47 -14.03
C LYS A 68 -0.34 -9.80 -12.71
N LEU A 69 -1.32 -8.90 -12.71
CA LEU A 69 -1.78 -8.24 -11.49
C LEU A 69 -2.42 -9.24 -10.53
N GLY A 70 -3.30 -10.10 -11.02
CA GLY A 70 -3.94 -11.18 -10.24
C GLY A 70 -2.93 -12.17 -9.70
N TYR A 71 -1.93 -12.54 -10.49
CA TYR A 71 -0.84 -13.42 -10.08
C TYR A 71 -0.02 -12.81 -8.94
N SER A 72 0.39 -11.54 -9.07
CA SER A 72 1.12 -10.81 -8.03
C SER A 72 0.29 -10.69 -6.75
N TYR A 73 -0.97 -10.33 -6.88
CA TYR A 73 -1.90 -10.22 -5.75
C TYR A 73 -2.05 -11.55 -5.02
N GLY A 74 -2.28 -12.64 -5.75
CA GLY A 74 -2.42 -13.97 -5.18
C GLY A 74 -1.15 -14.45 -4.48
N ASN A 75 0.02 -14.18 -5.05
CA ASN A 75 1.30 -14.48 -4.41
C ASN A 75 1.47 -13.75 -3.08
N ILE A 76 1.14 -12.48 -3.03
CA ILE A 76 1.25 -11.66 -1.82
C ILE A 76 0.30 -12.19 -0.74
N VAL A 77 -0.96 -12.38 -1.07
CA VAL A 77 -1.96 -12.88 -0.12
C VAL A 77 -1.59 -14.28 0.38
N GLY A 78 -1.16 -15.15 -0.52
CA GLY A 78 -0.73 -16.51 -0.18
C GLY A 78 0.51 -16.53 0.70
N ARG A 79 1.49 -15.67 0.41
CA ARG A 79 2.73 -15.57 1.18
C ARG A 79 2.48 -15.20 2.64
N PHE A 80 1.53 -14.33 2.90
CA PHE A 80 1.21 -13.85 4.24
C PHE A 80 -0.02 -14.52 4.85
N CYS A 81 -0.40 -15.71 4.37
CA CYS A 81 -1.62 -16.40 4.84
C CYS A 81 -1.60 -16.77 6.33
N ASN A 82 -0.42 -16.84 6.96
CA ASN A 82 -0.27 -17.11 8.40
C ASN A 82 -0.30 -15.83 9.25
N TYR A 83 -0.44 -14.67 8.63
CA TYR A 83 -0.54 -13.38 9.32
C TYR A 83 -1.98 -12.89 9.29
N LYS A 84 -2.34 -12.10 10.30
CA LYS A 84 -3.61 -11.38 10.24
C LYS A 84 -3.55 -10.38 9.08
N THR A 85 -4.44 -10.52 8.13
CA THR A 85 -4.41 -9.74 6.87
C THR A 85 -5.74 -9.03 6.65
N TYR A 86 -5.64 -7.73 6.34
CA TYR A 86 -6.76 -6.90 5.90
C TYR A 86 -6.62 -6.62 4.40
N LEU A 87 -7.71 -6.78 3.67
CA LEU A 87 -7.81 -6.43 2.26
C LEU A 87 -8.64 -5.16 2.15
N ILE A 88 -8.00 -4.05 1.78
CA ILE A 88 -8.62 -2.72 1.77
C ILE A 88 -8.71 -2.22 0.32
N THR A 89 -9.89 -1.82 -0.12
CA THR A 89 -10.07 -1.30 -1.48
C THR A 89 -9.47 0.11 -1.61
N PRO A 90 -9.04 0.50 -2.82
CA PRO A 90 -8.55 1.86 -3.06
C PRO A 90 -9.58 2.93 -2.68
N GLN A 91 -10.85 2.67 -2.94
CA GLN A 91 -11.92 3.61 -2.60
C GLN A 91 -11.97 3.94 -1.12
N VAL A 92 -11.74 2.95 -0.25
CA VAL A 92 -11.78 3.11 1.19
C VAL A 92 -10.63 3.97 1.70
N TRP A 93 -9.39 3.63 1.37
CA TRP A 93 -8.26 4.41 1.89
C TRP A 93 -8.10 5.77 1.21
N GLN A 94 -8.48 5.89 -0.06
CA GLN A 94 -8.46 7.18 -0.76
C GLN A 94 -9.53 8.13 -0.22
N ALA A 95 -10.73 7.65 0.05
CA ALA A 95 -11.78 8.47 0.67
C ALA A 95 -11.35 9.01 2.04
N TYR A 96 -10.60 8.23 2.79
CA TYR A 96 -10.10 8.62 4.11
C TYR A 96 -9.15 9.82 4.05
N LEU A 97 -8.41 10.00 2.94
CA LEU A 97 -7.48 11.12 2.77
C LEU A 97 -8.19 12.47 2.59
N ASN A 98 -9.46 12.46 2.20
CA ASN A 98 -10.25 13.67 1.97
C ASN A 98 -9.62 14.65 0.95
N ILE A 99 -9.04 14.11 -0.12
CA ILE A 99 -8.41 14.87 -1.21
C ILE A 99 -9.21 14.86 -2.51
N GLY A 100 -10.45 14.39 -2.44
CA GLY A 100 -11.32 14.21 -3.60
C GLY A 100 -11.09 12.88 -4.31
N THR A 101 -11.59 12.79 -5.53
CA THR A 101 -11.45 11.61 -6.40
C THR A 101 -10.63 11.96 -7.63
N LYS A 102 -10.25 10.93 -8.40
CA LYS A 102 -9.55 11.12 -9.68
C LYS A 102 -10.35 12.03 -10.63
N GLY A 103 -11.67 11.85 -10.72
CA GLY A 103 -12.52 12.64 -11.62
C GLY A 103 -12.00 12.62 -13.05
N GLU A 104 -11.88 13.82 -13.66
CA GLU A 104 -11.37 14.01 -15.02
C GLU A 104 -9.85 14.10 -15.12
N GLN A 105 -9.12 14.00 -13.99
CA GLN A 105 -7.66 14.00 -13.99
C GLN A 105 -7.13 12.80 -14.76
N THR A 106 -5.99 12.96 -15.42
CA THR A 106 -5.26 11.82 -16.00
C THR A 106 -4.77 10.89 -14.89
N THR A 107 -4.50 9.65 -15.21
CA THR A 107 -3.93 8.70 -14.28
C THR A 107 -2.60 9.21 -13.69
N THR A 108 -1.77 9.84 -14.53
CA THR A 108 -0.50 10.42 -14.08
C THR A 108 -0.72 11.57 -13.11
N GLN A 109 -1.65 12.48 -13.39
CA GLN A 109 -1.98 13.59 -12.49
C GLN A 109 -2.48 13.08 -11.14
N TRP A 110 -3.38 12.12 -11.15
CA TRP A 110 -3.90 11.53 -9.93
C TRP A 110 -2.80 10.83 -9.11
N LYS A 111 -1.94 10.04 -9.75
CA LYS A 111 -0.82 9.37 -9.08
C LYS A 111 0.18 10.35 -8.47
N ASN A 112 0.47 11.45 -9.15
CA ASN A 112 1.32 12.50 -8.60
C ASN A 112 0.68 13.19 -7.39
N LYS A 113 -0.62 13.42 -7.43
CA LYS A 113 -1.37 13.97 -6.29
C LYS A 113 -1.30 13.04 -5.08
N LEU A 114 -1.49 11.74 -5.28
CA LEU A 114 -1.35 10.75 -4.21
C LEU A 114 0.08 10.71 -3.65
N LYS A 115 1.09 10.79 -4.51
CA LYS A 115 2.49 10.85 -4.08
C LYS A 115 2.76 12.09 -3.23
N ASP A 116 2.28 13.25 -3.66
CA ASP A 116 2.45 14.51 -2.91
C ASP A 116 1.80 14.40 -1.53
N GLU A 117 0.63 13.78 -1.44
CA GLU A 117 -0.04 13.55 -0.15
C GLU A 117 0.77 12.61 0.73
N ALA A 118 1.35 11.55 0.18
CA ALA A 118 2.22 10.64 0.93
C ALA A 118 3.46 11.35 1.48
N ILE A 119 4.11 12.20 0.68
CA ILE A 119 5.25 13.01 1.11
C ILE A 119 4.86 13.94 2.26
N LYS A 120 3.68 14.55 2.17
CA LYS A 120 3.14 15.45 3.20
C LYS A 120 2.88 14.72 4.53
N LEU A 121 2.37 13.49 4.47
CA LEU A 121 2.05 12.70 5.66
C LEU A 121 3.29 12.02 6.27
N PHE A 122 4.30 11.74 5.47
CA PHE A 122 5.55 11.10 5.92
C PHE A 122 6.77 11.95 5.53
N PRO A 123 6.91 13.17 6.11
CA PRO A 123 7.94 14.12 5.68
C PRO A 123 9.37 13.64 5.94
N ASP A 124 9.56 12.70 6.86
CA ASP A 124 10.88 12.16 7.20
C ASP A 124 11.30 11.00 6.28
N GLN A 125 10.41 10.53 5.41
CA GLN A 125 10.68 9.44 4.49
C GLN A 125 11.26 9.96 3.18
N ARG A 126 12.40 9.41 2.75
CA ARG A 126 13.16 9.90 1.59
C ARG A 126 12.92 9.10 0.31
N ARG A 127 12.29 7.93 0.42
CA ARG A 127 12.11 6.99 -0.71
C ARG A 127 10.68 6.91 -1.21
N ILE A 128 9.87 7.95 -1.00
CA ILE A 128 8.51 7.97 -1.52
C ILE A 128 8.56 8.26 -3.02
N THR A 129 8.17 7.25 -3.80
CA THR A 129 8.10 7.29 -5.26
C THR A 129 6.68 6.97 -5.71
N LEU A 130 6.41 7.01 -7.01
CA LEU A 130 5.11 6.54 -7.53
C LEU A 130 4.86 5.06 -7.20
N ALA A 131 5.93 4.25 -7.07
CA ALA A 131 5.81 2.83 -6.74
C ALA A 131 5.44 2.59 -5.26
N THR A 132 5.84 3.47 -4.36
CA THR A 132 5.67 3.28 -2.91
C THR A 132 4.61 4.17 -2.28
N ALA A 133 4.16 5.21 -2.98
CA ALA A 133 3.23 6.20 -2.45
C ALA A 133 1.92 5.58 -1.95
N ASP A 134 1.30 4.72 -2.74
CA ASP A 134 0.03 4.09 -2.37
C ASP A 134 0.18 3.20 -1.13
N ALA A 135 1.32 2.50 -1.02
CA ALA A 135 1.62 1.71 0.18
C ALA A 135 1.75 2.59 1.44
N TYR A 136 2.38 3.76 1.33
CA TYR A 136 2.44 4.71 2.45
C TYR A 136 1.06 5.24 2.83
N LEU A 137 0.22 5.54 1.86
CA LEU A 137 -1.15 6.03 2.12
C LEU A 137 -2.01 4.94 2.75
N LEU A 138 -1.85 3.70 2.32
CA LEU A 138 -2.50 2.55 2.93
C LEU A 138 -2.00 2.32 4.36
N LEU A 139 -0.69 2.48 4.59
CA LEU A 139 -0.10 2.43 5.92
C LEU A 139 -0.67 3.52 6.83
N HIS A 140 -0.79 4.74 6.33
CA HIS A 140 -1.42 5.84 7.07
C HIS A 140 -2.85 5.49 7.48
N TYR A 141 -3.64 4.96 6.55
CA TYR A 141 -5.00 4.49 6.82
C TYR A 141 -5.02 3.45 7.96
N ALA A 142 -4.12 2.46 7.88
CA ALA A 142 -4.04 1.39 8.89
C ALA A 142 -3.67 1.93 10.27
N ILE A 143 -2.73 2.85 10.35
CA ILE A 143 -2.31 3.48 11.62
C ILE A 143 -3.47 4.27 12.22
N LYS A 144 -4.10 5.13 11.43
CA LYS A 144 -5.18 6.01 11.91
C LYS A 144 -6.45 5.25 12.32
N ASN A 145 -6.72 4.13 11.68
CA ASN A 145 -7.85 3.28 12.03
C ASN A 145 -7.49 2.17 13.03
N LYS A 146 -6.28 2.20 13.57
CA LYS A 146 -5.80 1.29 14.63
C LYS A 146 -6.05 -0.18 14.29
N LEU A 147 -5.72 -0.58 13.05
CA LEU A 147 -5.84 -1.98 12.66
C LEU A 147 -4.93 -2.85 13.53
N SER A 148 -5.49 -3.92 14.07
CA SER A 148 -4.81 -4.81 15.01
C SER A 148 -5.18 -6.27 14.78
#